data_9cce7c0ff142e68b1e8386fcfe67bbd2
#
_entry.id   9cce7c0ff142e68b1e8386fcfe67bbd2
#
_cell.length_a   1.000
_cell.length_b   1.000
_cell.length_c   1.000
_cell.angle_alpha   90.00
_cell.angle_beta   90.00
_cell.angle_gamma   90.00
#
_symmetry.space_group_name_H-M   'P 1'
#
loop_
_entity.id
_entity.type
_entity.pdbx_description
1 polymer ?
#
loop_
_entity_poly.entity_id
_entity_poly.type
_entity_poly.pdbx_seq_one_letter_code
_entity_poly.pdbx_strand_id
1 'polypeptide(L)'
;MKSPFLSALVFASLSTAFAAEKTLPLANAGFEEGLAGWNAAGDNAMSAAVPEAARSGKLGLRVTDASDTLGSSVASKRFPAVPGRSYEVRFQARAVKGEGIAVYLRFFDAKGAFLTRPELKNQINVPVRRGDTEWKAFSKEGVAPAGSVHVEVWIHSFTKNVVTADFDDLVLVEKGS
;
A
#
# COMPACT_ATOMS: atom_id res chain seq x y z
N MET A 1 45.29 0.50 -58.25
CA MET A 1 44.86 1.32 -57.06
C MET A 1 43.50 0.81 -56.59
N LYS A 2 43.46 0.10 -55.48
CA LYS A 2 42.18 -0.46 -54.86
C LYS A 2 41.79 0.44 -53.70
N SER A 3 40.60 1.07 -53.79
CA SER A 3 40.01 1.91 -52.74
C SER A 3 39.36 1.03 -51.68
N PRO A 4 39.57 1.23 -50.37
CA PRO A 4 38.83 0.49 -49.36
C PRO A 4 37.52 1.19 -49.07
N PHE A 5 36.42 0.46 -49.18
CA PHE A 5 35.08 0.87 -48.65
C PHE A 5 35.09 0.75 -47.15
N LEU A 6 34.93 1.89 -46.48
CA LEU A 6 34.75 1.97 -45.04
C LEU A 6 33.26 1.84 -44.74
N SER A 7 32.80 0.66 -44.22
CA SER A 7 31.44 0.47 -43.74
C SER A 7 31.30 1.08 -42.34
N ALA A 8 30.56 2.16 -42.23
CA ALA A 8 30.20 2.73 -40.95
C ALA A 8 29.05 1.91 -40.31
N LEU A 9 29.34 1.25 -39.20
CA LEU A 9 28.33 0.60 -38.38
C LEU A 9 27.63 1.67 -37.53
N VAL A 10 26.36 1.94 -37.82
CA VAL A 10 25.51 2.81 -36.98
C VAL A 10 24.94 1.97 -35.84
N PHE A 11 25.41 2.17 -34.61
CA PHE A 11 24.80 1.63 -33.43
C PHE A 11 23.59 2.48 -33.06
N ALA A 12 22.40 1.98 -33.31
CA ALA A 12 21.15 2.55 -32.76
C ALA A 12 21.04 2.16 -31.29
N SER A 13 21.27 3.12 -30.38
CA SER A 13 21.00 2.96 -28.94
C SER A 13 19.49 3.00 -28.71
N LEU A 14 18.89 1.86 -28.43
CA LEU A 14 17.51 1.81 -27.89
C LEU A 14 17.55 2.38 -26.47
N SER A 15 17.14 3.63 -26.27
CA SER A 15 16.82 4.17 -24.97
C SER A 15 15.45 3.59 -24.56
N THR A 16 15.44 2.63 -23.66
CA THR A 16 14.22 2.23 -22.94
C THR A 16 13.86 3.36 -21.99
N ALA A 17 12.92 4.21 -22.39
CA ALA A 17 12.30 5.16 -21.48
C ALA A 17 11.49 4.35 -20.45
N PHE A 18 12.00 4.21 -19.23
CA PHE A 18 11.18 3.77 -18.10
C PHE A 18 10.14 4.86 -17.85
N ALA A 19 8.87 4.51 -17.98
CA ALA A 19 7.82 5.44 -17.66
C ALA A 19 7.92 5.80 -16.15
N ALA A 20 7.87 7.10 -15.85
CA ALA A 20 8.06 7.61 -14.50
C ALA A 20 6.94 7.14 -13.56
N GLU A 21 7.31 6.74 -12.35
CA GLU A 21 6.37 6.48 -11.27
C GLU A 21 5.61 7.77 -10.92
N LYS A 22 4.31 7.65 -10.65
CA LYS A 22 3.47 8.75 -10.18
C LYS A 22 3.02 8.49 -8.76
N THR A 23 3.48 9.31 -7.81
CA THR A 23 2.97 9.28 -6.43
C THR A 23 1.54 9.79 -6.38
N LEU A 24 0.63 9.00 -5.81
CA LEU A 24 -0.73 9.41 -5.53
C LEU A 24 -0.80 10.09 -4.16
N PRO A 25 -1.52 11.24 -4.02
CA PRO A 25 -1.43 12.06 -2.81
C PRO A 25 -2.26 11.48 -1.66
N LEU A 26 -1.71 10.50 -0.93
CA LEU A 26 -2.28 10.03 0.33
C LEU A 26 -2.33 11.21 1.32
N ALA A 27 -3.52 11.57 1.77
CA ALA A 27 -3.65 12.59 2.79
C ALA A 27 -3.11 12.06 4.12
N ASN A 28 -2.35 12.91 4.84
CA ASN A 28 -1.86 12.59 6.19
C ASN A 28 -1.23 11.20 6.29
N ALA A 29 -0.33 10.88 5.36
CA ALA A 29 0.27 9.55 5.19
C ALA A 29 1.22 9.13 6.32
N GLY A 30 1.67 10.08 7.14
CA GLY A 30 2.43 9.88 8.38
C GLY A 30 1.59 10.06 9.64
N PHE A 31 0.25 10.19 9.55
CA PHE A 31 -0.68 10.31 10.67
C PHE A 31 -0.44 11.48 11.63
N GLU A 32 0.27 12.53 11.21
CA GLU A 32 0.62 13.71 12.02
C GLU A 32 -0.61 14.53 12.47
N GLU A 33 -1.73 14.38 11.76
CA GLU A 33 -3.02 15.01 12.05
C GLU A 33 -4.05 13.97 12.57
N GLY A 34 -3.61 12.97 13.32
CA GLY A 34 -4.49 11.89 13.78
C GLY A 34 -4.93 11.00 12.61
N LEU A 35 -6.22 10.68 12.57
CA LEU A 35 -6.82 9.91 11.45
C LEU A 35 -7.45 10.83 10.39
N ALA A 36 -7.14 12.12 10.36
CA ALA A 36 -7.67 13.04 9.34
C ALA A 36 -7.32 12.55 7.93
N GLY A 37 -8.33 12.50 7.05
CA GLY A 37 -8.17 11.99 5.67
C GLY A 37 -8.24 10.47 5.52
N TRP A 38 -8.38 9.73 6.62
CA TRP A 38 -8.58 8.29 6.65
C TRP A 38 -9.99 7.93 7.11
N ASN A 39 -10.60 6.93 6.49
CA ASN A 39 -11.90 6.40 6.89
C ASN A 39 -11.71 5.28 7.92
N ALA A 40 -12.10 5.53 9.15
CA ALA A 40 -12.05 4.58 10.26
C ALA A 40 -13.46 4.22 10.78
N ALA A 41 -14.52 4.41 9.99
CA ALA A 41 -15.90 4.16 10.43
C ALA A 41 -16.15 2.71 10.88
N GLY A 42 -15.41 1.73 10.33
CA GLY A 42 -15.48 0.31 10.71
C GLY A 42 -14.35 -0.16 11.61
N ASP A 43 -13.60 0.76 12.23
CA ASP A 43 -12.37 0.44 12.97
C ASP A 43 -12.60 -0.06 14.40
N ASN A 44 -13.82 0.08 14.93
CA ASN A 44 -14.15 -0.30 16.30
C ASN A 44 -13.27 0.39 17.37
N ALA A 45 -12.80 1.61 17.10
CA ALA A 45 -11.87 2.38 17.94
C ALA A 45 -10.53 1.66 18.25
N MET A 46 -10.08 0.79 17.36
CA MET A 46 -8.83 0.03 17.52
C MET A 46 -7.59 0.81 17.06
N SER A 47 -7.78 1.90 16.32
CA SER A 47 -6.68 2.66 15.71
C SER A 47 -6.58 4.08 16.27
N ALA A 48 -5.36 4.50 16.59
CA ALA A 48 -5.08 5.86 17.03
C ALA A 48 -3.70 6.32 16.52
N ALA A 49 -3.56 7.61 16.22
CA ALA A 49 -2.26 8.21 16.01
C ALA A 49 -1.63 8.54 17.36
N VAL A 50 -0.45 8.01 17.63
CA VAL A 50 0.24 8.14 18.92
C VAL A 50 1.74 8.38 18.74
N PRO A 51 2.40 9.09 19.68
CA PRO A 51 3.85 9.36 19.60
C PRO A 51 4.71 8.08 19.57
N GLU A 52 4.30 7.04 20.29
CA GLU A 52 5.04 5.77 20.39
C GLU A 52 5.05 4.99 19.07
N ALA A 53 4.14 5.32 18.14
CA ALA A 53 4.05 4.75 16.80
C ALA A 53 4.70 5.63 15.74
N ALA A 54 5.37 6.72 16.10
CA ALA A 54 6.09 7.55 15.15
C ALA A 54 7.39 6.87 14.69
N ARG A 55 7.54 6.66 13.38
CA ARG A 55 8.81 6.30 12.73
C ARG A 55 9.53 7.58 12.31
N SER A 56 8.76 8.53 11.82
CA SER A 56 9.17 9.89 11.49
C SER A 56 8.20 10.90 12.10
N GLY A 57 8.52 12.19 12.09
CA GLY A 57 7.63 13.22 12.64
C GLY A 57 7.36 13.09 14.14
N LYS A 58 6.09 13.26 14.54
CA LYS A 58 5.65 13.27 15.95
C LYS A 58 4.65 12.16 16.29
N LEU A 59 3.88 11.72 15.32
CA LEU A 59 2.84 10.70 15.48
C LEU A 59 3.00 9.60 14.42
N GLY A 60 2.43 8.45 14.68
CA GLY A 60 2.26 7.35 13.75
C GLY A 60 1.01 6.57 14.12
N LEU A 61 0.50 5.75 13.23
CA LEU A 61 -0.69 4.94 13.49
C LEU A 61 -0.34 3.73 14.33
N ARG A 62 -0.98 3.59 15.50
CA ARG A 62 -1.06 2.34 16.25
C ARG A 62 -2.41 1.71 16.07
N VAL A 63 -2.42 0.44 15.66
CA VAL A 63 -3.60 -0.43 15.69
C VAL A 63 -3.46 -1.36 16.88
N THR A 64 -4.46 -1.35 17.78
CA THR A 64 -4.54 -2.24 18.94
C THR A 64 -5.85 -3.02 18.87
N ASP A 65 -5.78 -4.18 18.25
CA ASP A 65 -6.90 -5.10 18.17
C ASP A 65 -6.78 -6.13 19.30
N ALA A 66 -7.66 -6.01 20.30
CA ALA A 66 -7.76 -6.93 21.42
C ALA A 66 -8.96 -7.89 21.27
N SER A 67 -9.66 -7.88 20.13
CA SER A 67 -10.86 -8.67 19.88
C SER A 67 -10.52 -9.94 19.10
N ASP A 68 -11.18 -11.03 19.45
CA ASP A 68 -11.16 -12.28 18.69
C ASP A 68 -12.35 -12.43 17.73
N THR A 69 -13.25 -11.43 17.69
CA THR A 69 -14.47 -11.44 16.87
C THR A 69 -14.62 -10.26 15.93
N LEU A 70 -13.85 -9.19 16.15
CA LEU A 70 -13.85 -7.97 15.33
C LEU A 70 -12.46 -7.76 14.74
N GLY A 71 -12.35 -6.87 13.78
CA GLY A 71 -11.08 -6.41 13.22
C GLY A 71 -11.06 -4.89 13.07
N SER A 72 -9.86 -4.33 13.03
CA SER A 72 -9.66 -2.90 12.74
C SER A 72 -9.95 -2.59 11.27
N SER A 73 -10.20 -1.33 10.95
CA SER A 73 -10.43 -0.91 9.56
C SER A 73 -10.09 0.56 9.36
N VAL A 74 -8.91 0.84 8.81
CA VAL A 74 -8.48 2.18 8.44
C VAL A 74 -8.19 2.23 6.95
N ALA A 75 -8.95 3.00 6.19
CA ALA A 75 -8.84 3.08 4.74
C ALA A 75 -8.53 4.50 4.26
N SER A 76 -7.69 4.62 3.24
CA SER A 76 -7.48 5.90 2.55
C SER A 76 -8.73 6.29 1.76
N LYS A 77 -8.78 7.53 1.26
CA LYS A 77 -9.69 7.85 0.15
C LYS A 77 -9.35 6.98 -1.06
N ARG A 78 -10.32 6.82 -1.97
CA ARG A 78 -10.13 6.14 -3.24
C ARG A 78 -9.49 7.07 -4.27
N PHE A 79 -8.55 6.54 -5.03
CA PHE A 79 -7.90 7.20 -6.15
C PHE A 79 -8.36 6.57 -7.46
N PRO A 80 -8.41 7.32 -8.57
CA PRO A 80 -8.65 6.73 -9.88
C PRO A 80 -7.65 5.61 -10.17
N ALA A 81 -8.13 4.51 -10.74
CA ALA A 81 -7.31 3.38 -11.16
C ALA A 81 -7.62 2.98 -12.60
N VAL A 82 -6.59 2.55 -13.33
CA VAL A 82 -6.69 2.09 -14.71
C VAL A 82 -6.48 0.58 -14.74
N PRO A 83 -7.43 -0.21 -15.33
CA PRO A 83 -7.24 -1.65 -15.47
C PRO A 83 -5.93 -2.02 -16.15
N GLY A 84 -5.25 -3.06 -15.64
CA GLY A 84 -3.97 -3.52 -16.15
C GLY A 84 -2.76 -2.72 -15.71
N ARG A 85 -2.93 -1.56 -15.09
CA ARG A 85 -1.83 -0.77 -14.53
C ARG A 85 -1.41 -1.28 -13.16
N SER A 86 -0.11 -1.24 -12.85
CA SER A 86 0.44 -1.60 -11.56
C SER A 86 0.36 -0.44 -10.57
N TYR A 87 0.02 -0.75 -9.33
CA TYR A 87 0.03 0.15 -8.17
C TYR A 87 0.86 -0.46 -7.07
N GLU A 88 1.60 0.36 -6.35
CA GLU A 88 2.43 -0.10 -5.23
C GLU A 88 2.14 0.74 -3.99
N VAL A 89 1.89 0.07 -2.85
CA VAL A 89 1.93 0.70 -1.53
C VAL A 89 3.28 0.42 -0.89
N ARG A 90 3.91 1.47 -0.36
CA ARG A 90 5.14 1.41 0.45
C ARG A 90 4.82 1.99 1.81
N PHE A 91 5.39 1.45 2.88
CA PHE A 91 5.18 1.93 4.24
C PHE A 91 6.26 1.44 5.19
N GLN A 92 6.34 2.08 6.36
CA GLN A 92 7.10 1.60 7.49
C GLN A 92 6.14 0.94 8.48
N ALA A 93 6.54 -0.18 9.05
CA ALA A 93 5.75 -0.85 10.09
C ALA A 93 6.61 -1.68 11.06
N ARG A 94 6.03 -1.98 12.22
CA ARG A 94 6.54 -2.96 13.17
C ARG A 94 5.40 -3.64 13.92
N ALA A 95 5.62 -4.88 14.34
CA ALA A 95 4.74 -5.59 15.26
C ALA A 95 5.14 -5.26 16.71
N VAL A 96 4.22 -4.76 17.51
CA VAL A 96 4.41 -4.55 18.94
C VAL A 96 4.02 -5.81 19.71
N LYS A 97 2.91 -6.46 19.31
CA LYS A 97 2.39 -7.67 19.95
C LYS A 97 1.51 -8.45 18.98
N GLY A 98 1.59 -9.77 19.03
CA GLY A 98 0.70 -10.64 18.25
C GLY A 98 1.01 -10.68 16.77
N GLU A 99 0.00 -11.02 15.97
CA GLU A 99 0.04 -11.09 14.52
C GLU A 99 -1.38 -11.04 13.95
N GLY A 100 -1.51 -10.94 12.61
CA GLY A 100 -2.83 -10.95 11.97
C GLY A 100 -3.30 -9.57 11.54
N ILE A 101 -2.37 -8.71 11.12
CA ILE A 101 -2.64 -7.41 10.51
C ILE A 101 -1.90 -7.28 9.19
N ALA A 102 -2.49 -6.59 8.23
CA ALA A 102 -1.87 -6.36 6.93
C ALA A 102 -2.27 -5.00 6.34
N VAL A 103 -1.44 -4.53 5.40
CA VAL A 103 -1.77 -3.43 4.50
C VAL A 103 -2.18 -4.01 3.15
N TYR A 104 -3.29 -3.52 2.60
CA TYR A 104 -3.90 -3.99 1.37
C TYR A 104 -3.93 -2.90 0.30
N LEU A 105 -3.83 -3.31 -0.95
CA LEU A 105 -4.35 -2.58 -2.10
C LEU A 105 -5.72 -3.17 -2.45
N ARG A 106 -6.77 -2.35 -2.38
CA ARG A 106 -8.13 -2.75 -2.73
C ARG A 106 -8.55 -2.03 -4.00
N PHE A 107 -9.06 -2.78 -4.97
CA PHE A 107 -9.57 -2.24 -6.23
C PHE A 107 -11.09 -2.36 -6.29
N PHE A 108 -11.73 -1.37 -6.94
CA PHE A 108 -13.18 -1.26 -7.01
C PHE A 108 -13.63 -0.96 -8.43
N ASP A 109 -14.80 -1.47 -8.80
CA ASP A 109 -15.49 -1.12 -10.02
C ASP A 109 -16.25 0.21 -9.90
N ALA A 110 -16.92 0.63 -11.01
CA ALA A 110 -17.71 1.86 -11.07
C ALA A 110 -18.95 1.86 -10.14
N LYS A 111 -19.40 0.69 -9.68
CA LYS A 111 -20.50 0.53 -8.73
C LYS A 111 -19.99 0.51 -7.27
N GLY A 112 -18.68 0.60 -7.05
CA GLY A 112 -18.06 0.53 -5.75
C GLY A 112 -17.91 -0.89 -5.19
N ALA A 113 -18.11 -1.93 -6.02
CA ALA A 113 -17.88 -3.31 -5.59
C ALA A 113 -16.41 -3.66 -5.59
N PHE A 114 -15.97 -4.45 -4.60
CA PHE A 114 -14.61 -4.96 -4.51
C PHE A 114 -14.30 -5.90 -5.68
N LEU A 115 -13.15 -5.69 -6.31
CA LEU A 115 -12.57 -6.58 -7.31
C LEU A 115 -11.45 -7.46 -6.74
N THR A 116 -10.85 -7.04 -5.62
CA THR A 116 -9.87 -7.82 -4.87
C THR A 116 -10.52 -8.31 -3.57
N ARG A 117 -11.03 -9.53 -3.58
CA ARG A 117 -11.77 -10.13 -2.45
C ARG A 117 -11.03 -11.35 -1.90
N PRO A 118 -11.04 -11.53 -0.57
CA PRO A 118 -10.43 -12.70 0.07
C PRO A 118 -10.95 -14.03 -0.46
N GLU A 119 -12.26 -14.12 -0.62
CA GLU A 119 -12.96 -15.32 -1.11
C GLU A 119 -12.57 -15.70 -2.53
N LEU A 120 -12.11 -14.74 -3.34
CA LEU A 120 -11.62 -14.96 -4.70
C LEU A 120 -10.12 -15.25 -4.75
N LYS A 121 -9.43 -15.27 -3.59
CA LYS A 121 -7.97 -15.45 -3.47
C LYS A 121 -7.14 -14.43 -4.26
N ASN A 122 -7.70 -13.29 -4.56
CA ASN A 122 -7.03 -12.22 -5.31
C ASN A 122 -6.64 -11.02 -4.42
N GLN A 123 -6.45 -11.25 -3.13
CA GLN A 123 -5.96 -10.24 -2.20
C GLN A 123 -4.55 -9.78 -2.57
N ILE A 124 -4.39 -8.47 -2.62
CA ILE A 124 -3.08 -7.83 -2.77
C ILE A 124 -2.75 -7.19 -1.44
N ASN A 125 -1.97 -7.89 -0.62
CA ASN A 125 -1.60 -7.43 0.72
C ASN A 125 -0.18 -7.80 1.10
N VAL A 126 0.31 -7.16 2.15
CA VAL A 126 1.53 -7.53 2.85
C VAL A 126 1.26 -7.56 4.36
N PRO A 127 1.38 -8.72 5.01
CA PRO A 127 1.19 -8.85 6.45
C PRO A 127 2.40 -8.31 7.22
N VAL A 128 2.13 -7.68 8.37
CA VAL A 128 3.13 -7.43 9.42
C VAL A 128 3.09 -8.63 10.37
N ARG A 129 4.21 -9.30 10.52
CA ARG A 129 4.30 -10.58 11.24
C ARG A 129 4.84 -10.39 12.64
N ARG A 130 4.55 -11.29 13.55
CA ARG A 130 5.04 -11.29 14.95
C ARG A 130 6.55 -11.06 15.09
N GLY A 131 7.35 -11.52 14.13
CA GLY A 131 8.81 -11.34 14.13
C GLY A 131 9.31 -9.99 13.62
N ASP A 132 8.42 -9.12 13.13
CA ASP A 132 8.76 -7.79 12.61
C ASP A 132 8.75 -6.75 13.74
N THR A 133 9.50 -6.98 14.82
CA THR A 133 9.48 -6.16 16.05
C THR A 133 10.18 -4.82 15.90
N GLU A 134 11.11 -4.72 14.95
CA GLU A 134 11.81 -3.49 14.62
C GLU A 134 11.13 -2.81 13.41
N TRP A 135 11.30 -1.50 13.28
CA TRP A 135 10.85 -0.77 12.12
C TRP A 135 11.46 -1.31 10.83
N LYS A 136 10.62 -1.68 9.89
CA LYS A 136 10.99 -2.19 8.57
C LYS A 136 10.22 -1.50 7.48
N ALA A 137 10.86 -1.35 6.32
CA ALA A 137 10.21 -0.95 5.09
C ALA A 137 9.48 -2.15 4.48
N PHE A 138 8.23 -1.95 4.13
CA PHE A 138 7.40 -2.91 3.41
C PHE A 138 6.94 -2.31 2.09
N SER A 139 6.73 -3.17 1.10
CA SER A 139 6.07 -2.78 -0.14
C SER A 139 5.22 -3.91 -0.69
N LYS A 140 4.18 -3.54 -1.43
CA LYS A 140 3.35 -4.48 -2.18
C LYS A 140 2.87 -3.85 -3.48
N GLU A 141 3.26 -4.46 -4.56
CA GLU A 141 2.75 -4.15 -5.89
C GLU A 141 1.57 -5.06 -6.23
N GLY A 142 0.63 -4.51 -6.98
CA GLY A 142 -0.51 -5.23 -7.52
C GLY A 142 -1.02 -4.62 -8.81
N VAL A 143 -1.41 -5.47 -9.73
CA VAL A 143 -2.03 -5.05 -10.99
C VAL A 143 -3.52 -4.83 -10.80
N ALA A 144 -4.03 -3.69 -11.25
CA ALA A 144 -5.45 -3.38 -11.20
C ALA A 144 -6.25 -4.38 -12.08
N PRO A 145 -7.19 -5.14 -11.50
CA PRO A 145 -8.03 -6.08 -12.24
C PRO A 145 -8.85 -5.40 -13.35
N ALA A 146 -9.30 -6.18 -14.32
CA ALA A 146 -10.26 -5.70 -15.32
C ALA A 146 -11.50 -5.11 -14.63
N GLY A 147 -11.97 -3.97 -15.11
CA GLY A 147 -13.11 -3.25 -14.52
C GLY A 147 -12.76 -2.33 -13.36
N SER A 148 -11.51 -2.27 -12.93
CA SER A 148 -11.07 -1.32 -11.88
C SER A 148 -11.23 0.11 -12.33
N VAL A 149 -11.84 0.95 -11.48
CA VAL A 149 -11.88 2.40 -11.66
C VAL A 149 -11.31 3.14 -10.45
N HIS A 150 -11.14 2.45 -9.32
CA HIS A 150 -10.54 3.01 -8.11
C HIS A 150 -9.58 2.04 -7.42
N VAL A 151 -8.60 2.60 -6.73
CA VAL A 151 -7.69 1.92 -5.78
C VAL A 151 -7.69 2.66 -4.44
N GLU A 152 -7.58 1.92 -3.34
CA GLU A 152 -7.34 2.49 -2.00
C GLU A 152 -6.33 1.65 -1.22
N VAL A 153 -5.71 2.25 -0.23
CA VAL A 153 -4.91 1.57 0.80
C VAL A 153 -5.80 1.27 1.99
N TRP A 154 -5.72 0.06 2.52
CA TRP A 154 -6.50 -0.38 3.66
C TRP A 154 -5.61 -1.11 4.67
N ILE A 155 -5.59 -0.63 5.91
CA ILE A 155 -4.92 -1.27 7.04
C ILE A 155 -5.99 -2.01 7.84
N HIS A 156 -5.79 -3.32 8.03
CA HIS A 156 -6.82 -4.18 8.60
C HIS A 156 -6.22 -5.33 9.41
N SER A 157 -6.71 -5.52 10.64
CA SER A 157 -6.45 -6.70 11.45
C SER A 157 -7.47 -7.79 11.15
N PHE A 158 -7.01 -9.04 11.16
CA PHE A 158 -7.89 -10.17 10.86
C PHE A 158 -8.77 -10.51 12.06
N THR A 159 -10.05 -10.69 11.82
CA THR A 159 -10.97 -11.28 12.78
C THR A 159 -10.35 -12.55 13.38
N LYS A 160 -10.45 -12.74 14.69
CA LYS A 160 -9.87 -13.85 15.49
C LYS A 160 -8.38 -13.71 15.80
N ASN A 161 -7.77 -12.59 15.51
CA ASN A 161 -6.36 -12.34 15.86
C ASN A 161 -6.26 -11.14 16.79
N VAL A 162 -5.50 -11.30 17.86
CA VAL A 162 -5.15 -10.19 18.76
C VAL A 162 -3.79 -9.65 18.35
N VAL A 163 -3.71 -8.36 18.01
CA VAL A 163 -2.51 -7.72 17.50
C VAL A 163 -2.36 -6.28 17.94
N THR A 164 -1.14 -5.85 18.18
CA THR A 164 -0.75 -4.44 18.24
C THR A 164 0.37 -4.22 17.24
N ALA A 165 0.19 -3.29 16.31
CA ALA A 165 1.19 -2.95 15.30
C ALA A 165 1.21 -1.44 15.03
N ASP A 166 2.38 -0.93 14.66
CA ASP A 166 2.61 0.46 14.32
C ASP A 166 2.88 0.61 12.82
N PHE A 167 2.35 1.69 12.24
CA PHE A 167 2.49 2.03 10.82
C PHE A 167 2.82 3.51 10.66
N ASP A 168 3.66 3.84 9.67
CA ASP A 168 4.03 5.21 9.35
C ASP A 168 4.54 5.33 7.90
N ASP A 169 4.72 6.56 7.42
CA ASP A 169 5.35 6.88 6.13
C ASP A 169 4.73 6.13 4.94
N LEU A 170 3.40 6.10 4.82
CA LEU A 170 2.74 5.43 3.72
C LEU A 170 2.89 6.22 2.41
N VAL A 171 3.14 5.51 1.33
CA VAL A 171 3.19 6.05 -0.03
C VAL A 171 2.41 5.14 -0.95
N LEU A 172 1.53 5.70 -1.78
CA LEU A 172 0.86 4.99 -2.85
C LEU A 172 1.39 5.49 -4.20
N VAL A 173 1.83 4.57 -5.04
CA VAL A 173 2.45 4.86 -6.33
C VAL A 173 1.68 4.16 -7.44
N GLU A 174 1.41 4.89 -8.53
CA GLU A 174 1.04 4.33 -9.82
C GLU A 174 2.35 4.11 -10.60
N LYS A 175 2.63 2.86 -10.97
CA LYS A 175 3.82 2.51 -11.72
C LYS A 175 3.65 2.92 -13.19
N GLY A 176 4.73 3.38 -13.77
CA GLY A 176 4.78 3.61 -15.21
C GLY A 176 4.57 2.30 -15.99
N SER A 177 3.98 2.40 -17.16
CA SER A 177 3.83 1.28 -18.12
C SER A 177 5.02 1.17 -19.04
#